data_03326ea1d6957bbd97e97ec7c8b4e8e4
#
_entry.id   03326ea1d6957bbd97e97ec7c8b4e8e4
#
_cell.length_a   1.000
_cell.length_b   1.000
_cell.length_c   1.000
_cell.angle_alpha   90.00
_cell.angle_beta   90.00
_cell.angle_gamma   90.00
#
_symmetry.space_group_name_H-M   'P 1'
#
loop_
_entity.id
_entity.type
_entity.pdbx_description
1 polymer ?
#
loop_
_entity_poly.entity_id
_entity_poly.type
_entity_poly.pdbx_seq_one_letter_code
_entity_poly.pdbx_strand_id
1 'polypeptide(L)'
;EGDPAEWKGFIGDEPLLVTRAFFDELNRHQIRWGFVSGAEPPSARYVLQQRLGLKDPPLIAMGDAPDKPDPTGLIHLAEQLAAGEDPRWIAYIGDTVADVHTVLNARKRRPELPWRSLAVAPPHITDVTRYHRQLQDAGADRIVGATRELLPMLLDGLTP
;
A
#
# COMPACT_ATOMS: atom_id res chain seq x y z
N GLU A 1 3.18 -18.86 -15.70
CA GLU A 1 3.91 -17.72 -16.14
C GLU A 1 2.98 -16.68 -16.72
N GLY A 2 3.14 -15.47 -16.33
CA GLY A 2 2.31 -14.39 -16.76
C GLY A 2 3.04 -13.47 -17.72
N ASP A 3 2.25 -12.67 -18.40
CA ASP A 3 2.76 -11.53 -19.14
C ASP A 3 3.50 -10.61 -18.15
N PRO A 4 4.72 -10.14 -18.49
CA PRO A 4 5.40 -9.17 -17.64
C PRO A 4 4.55 -7.95 -17.29
N ALA A 5 3.63 -7.55 -18.16
CA ALA A 5 2.73 -6.43 -17.91
C ALA A 5 1.63 -6.76 -16.91
N GLU A 6 1.58 -8.00 -16.41
CA GLU A 6 0.52 -8.40 -15.50
C GLU A 6 0.93 -8.37 -14.02
N TRP A 7 2.17 -8.02 -13.72
CA TRP A 7 2.53 -7.95 -12.32
C TRP A 7 1.74 -6.86 -11.61
N LYS A 8 1.52 -7.06 -10.32
CA LYS A 8 0.73 -6.18 -9.49
C LYS A 8 1.53 -5.82 -8.25
N GLY A 9 1.38 -4.58 -7.77
CA GLY A 9 2.09 -4.11 -6.61
C GLY A 9 1.16 -3.75 -5.47
N PHE A 10 1.45 -4.25 -4.29
CA PHE A 10 0.76 -3.90 -3.06
C PHE A 10 1.74 -3.20 -2.14
N ILE A 11 1.44 -1.96 -1.79
CA ILE A 11 2.28 -1.19 -0.87
C ILE A 11 1.42 -0.80 0.31
N GLY A 12 1.84 -1.16 1.50
CA GLY A 12 1.09 -0.88 2.71
C GLY A 12 1.82 0.08 3.62
N ASP A 13 1.03 0.77 4.43
CA ASP A 13 1.55 1.52 5.55
C ASP A 13 1.64 0.57 6.74
N GLU A 14 2.69 0.73 7.54
CA GLU A 14 2.85 -0.03 8.76
C GLU A 14 2.20 0.76 9.90
N PRO A 15 1.51 0.12 10.83
CA PRO A 15 1.24 -1.31 10.93
C PRO A 15 -0.18 -1.65 10.44
N LEU A 16 -0.25 -2.42 9.38
CA LEU A 16 -1.53 -2.98 8.96
C LEU A 16 -1.84 -4.20 9.81
N LEU A 17 -3.12 -4.43 10.05
CA LEU A 17 -3.57 -5.60 10.80
C LEU A 17 -3.68 -6.80 9.85
N VAL A 18 -2.56 -7.20 9.27
CA VAL A 18 -2.47 -8.34 8.38
C VAL A 18 -1.46 -9.33 8.95
N THR A 19 -1.51 -10.55 8.45
CA THR A 19 -0.65 -11.63 8.93
C THR A 19 0.37 -12.01 7.87
N ARG A 20 1.36 -12.82 8.26
CA ARG A 20 2.32 -13.37 7.32
C ARG A 20 1.62 -14.17 6.22
N ALA A 21 0.54 -14.87 6.57
CA ALA A 21 -0.21 -15.65 5.58
C ALA A 21 -0.76 -14.77 4.45
N PHE A 22 -1.10 -13.53 4.76
CA PHE A 22 -1.55 -12.57 3.75
C PHE A 22 -0.45 -12.36 2.69
N PHE A 23 0.80 -12.18 3.12
CA PHE A 23 1.92 -11.98 2.20
C PHE A 23 2.25 -13.24 1.43
N ASP A 24 2.10 -14.41 2.05
CA ASP A 24 2.27 -15.68 1.35
C ASP A 24 1.27 -15.80 0.19
N GLU A 25 0.03 -15.34 0.41
CA GLU A 25 -0.98 -15.33 -0.65
C GLU A 25 -0.64 -14.33 -1.74
N LEU A 26 -0.11 -13.16 -1.39
CA LEU A 26 0.34 -12.21 -2.39
C LEU A 26 1.42 -12.83 -3.28
N ASN A 27 2.38 -13.51 -2.67
CA ASN A 27 3.45 -14.18 -3.41
C ASN A 27 2.89 -15.25 -4.35
N ARG A 28 1.91 -16.01 -3.88
CA ARG A 28 1.29 -17.07 -4.68
C ARG A 28 0.61 -16.52 -5.93
N HIS A 29 0.06 -15.31 -5.82
CA HIS A 29 -0.63 -14.66 -6.93
C HIS A 29 0.26 -13.68 -7.69
N GLN A 30 1.58 -13.73 -7.45
CA GLN A 30 2.57 -12.91 -8.14
C GLN A 30 2.34 -11.42 -7.93
N ILE A 31 1.82 -11.05 -6.75
CA ILE A 31 1.67 -9.67 -6.35
C ILE A 31 2.93 -9.28 -5.59
N ARG A 32 3.68 -8.30 -6.09
CA ARG A 32 4.87 -7.79 -5.42
C ARG A 32 4.42 -6.82 -4.34
N TRP A 33 5.17 -6.75 -3.23
CA TRP A 33 4.72 -5.95 -2.09
C TRP A 33 5.88 -5.27 -1.39
N GLY A 34 5.55 -4.22 -0.63
CA GLY A 34 6.51 -3.47 0.15
C GLY A 34 5.78 -2.53 1.09
N PHE A 35 6.55 -1.73 1.83
CA PHE A 35 6.01 -0.85 2.86
C PHE A 35 6.58 0.55 2.74
N VAL A 36 5.72 1.55 2.98
CA VAL A 36 6.14 2.92 3.24
C VAL A 36 5.69 3.23 4.66
N SER A 37 6.63 3.53 5.54
CA SER A 37 6.35 3.74 6.96
C SER A 37 6.79 5.11 7.41
N GLY A 38 5.98 5.74 8.27
CA GLY A 38 6.37 6.97 8.96
C GLY A 38 7.23 6.74 10.18
N ALA A 39 7.49 5.48 10.54
CA ALA A 39 8.31 5.14 11.69
C ALA A 39 9.80 5.18 11.33
N GLU A 40 10.64 5.39 12.35
CA GLU A 40 12.08 5.31 12.16
C GLU A 40 12.49 3.90 11.72
N PRO A 41 13.58 3.76 10.93
CA PRO A 41 13.95 2.45 10.37
C PRO A 41 14.04 1.30 11.39
N PRO A 42 14.66 1.45 12.57
CA PRO A 42 14.71 0.34 13.52
C PRO A 42 13.32 -0.10 13.98
N SER A 43 12.41 0.86 14.24
CA SER A 43 11.06 0.55 14.69
C SER A 43 10.25 -0.16 13.59
N ALA A 44 10.34 0.34 12.37
CA ALA A 44 9.64 -0.27 11.25
C ALA A 44 10.14 -1.68 11.00
N ARG A 45 11.47 -1.88 11.00
CA ARG A 45 12.06 -3.21 10.79
C ARG A 45 11.67 -4.17 11.90
N TYR A 46 11.62 -3.69 13.15
CA TYR A 46 11.22 -4.53 14.26
C TYR A 46 9.81 -5.11 14.02
N VAL A 47 8.86 -4.25 13.67
CA VAL A 47 7.50 -4.72 13.42
C VAL A 47 7.46 -5.71 12.28
N LEU A 48 8.10 -5.38 11.16
CA LEU A 48 8.01 -6.22 9.96
C LEU A 48 8.74 -7.55 10.14
N GLN A 49 9.89 -7.53 10.78
CA GLN A 49 10.69 -8.74 10.94
C GLN A 49 10.27 -9.56 12.15
N GLN A 50 10.06 -8.91 13.30
CA GLN A 50 9.82 -9.63 14.55
C GLN A 50 8.36 -10.01 14.73
N ARG A 51 7.43 -9.15 14.33
CA ARG A 51 6.01 -9.40 14.54
C ARG A 51 5.35 -10.10 13.37
N LEU A 52 5.72 -9.75 12.13
CA LEU A 52 5.16 -10.38 10.95
C LEU A 52 6.05 -11.48 10.39
N GLY A 53 7.29 -11.59 10.85
CA GLY A 53 8.20 -12.62 10.40
C GLY A 53 8.66 -12.46 8.95
N LEU A 54 8.60 -11.23 8.44
CA LEU A 54 9.02 -10.95 7.07
C LEU A 54 10.53 -10.74 7.05
N LYS A 55 11.20 -11.38 6.09
CA LYS A 55 12.64 -11.28 5.95
C LYS A 55 12.97 -10.23 4.89
N ASP A 56 13.74 -9.22 5.30
CA ASP A 56 14.20 -8.14 4.41
C ASP A 56 13.10 -7.59 3.50
N PRO A 57 11.94 -7.17 4.08
CA PRO A 57 10.87 -6.64 3.26
C PRO A 57 11.29 -5.32 2.61
N PRO A 58 10.87 -5.05 1.36
CA PRO A 58 11.08 -3.74 0.75
C PRO A 58 10.42 -2.66 1.61
N LEU A 59 11.18 -1.65 1.99
CA LEU A 59 10.74 -0.68 2.97
C LEU A 59 11.31 0.71 2.68
N ILE A 60 10.44 1.71 2.70
CA ILE A 60 10.80 3.11 2.78
C ILE A 60 10.36 3.58 4.16
N ALA A 61 11.30 3.97 5.00
CA ALA A 61 11.02 4.40 6.37
C ALA A 61 11.30 5.89 6.52
N MET A 62 10.99 6.42 7.71
CA MET A 62 11.25 7.83 8.02
C MET A 62 12.70 8.18 7.73
N GLY A 63 12.91 9.27 7.00
CA GLY A 63 14.24 9.74 6.62
C GLY A 63 14.75 9.18 5.30
N ASP A 64 14.16 8.11 4.79
CA ASP A 64 14.55 7.56 3.49
C ASP A 64 14.01 8.38 2.32
N ALA A 65 12.94 9.13 2.56
CA ALA A 65 12.31 9.99 1.57
C ALA A 65 11.54 11.08 2.30
N PRO A 66 11.11 12.15 1.60
CA PRO A 66 10.25 13.16 2.23
C PRO A 66 8.98 12.54 2.80
N ASP A 67 8.48 13.10 3.88
CA ASP A 67 7.28 12.60 4.56
C ASP A 67 6.04 12.72 3.70
N LYS A 68 5.07 11.83 3.95
CA LYS A 68 3.77 11.90 3.31
C LYS A 68 3.09 13.24 3.65
N PRO A 69 2.36 13.85 2.73
CA PRO A 69 1.85 13.31 1.47
C PRO A 69 2.76 13.49 0.26
N ASP A 70 4.06 13.76 0.47
CA ASP A 70 5.01 13.78 -0.64
C ASP A 70 5.08 12.36 -1.22
N PRO A 71 4.96 12.19 -2.55
CA PRO A 71 4.87 10.85 -3.12
C PRO A 71 6.22 10.25 -3.48
N THR A 72 7.33 10.92 -3.18
CA THR A 72 8.67 10.46 -3.60
C THR A 72 8.96 9.05 -3.12
N GLY A 73 8.69 8.75 -1.84
CA GLY A 73 8.96 7.43 -1.27
C GLY A 73 8.10 6.36 -1.92
N LEU A 74 6.82 6.64 -2.13
CA LEU A 74 5.91 5.70 -2.77
C LEU A 74 6.33 5.40 -4.21
N ILE A 75 6.66 6.43 -4.96
CA ILE A 75 7.11 6.27 -6.35
C ILE A 75 8.41 5.47 -6.40
N HIS A 76 9.35 5.79 -5.52
CA HIS A 76 10.63 5.10 -5.48
C HIS A 76 10.46 3.60 -5.21
N LEU A 77 9.61 3.26 -4.24
CA LEU A 77 9.34 1.87 -3.91
C LEU A 77 8.64 1.16 -5.07
N ALA A 78 7.68 1.82 -5.70
CA ALA A 78 6.99 1.24 -6.85
C ALA A 78 7.95 0.94 -7.98
N GLU A 79 8.89 1.84 -8.25
CA GLU A 79 9.92 1.61 -9.27
C GLU A 79 10.82 0.45 -8.90
N GLN A 80 11.17 0.33 -7.63
CA GLN A 80 11.97 -0.77 -7.13
C GLN A 80 11.24 -2.10 -7.33
N LEU A 81 9.96 -2.15 -7.01
CA LEU A 81 9.14 -3.35 -7.20
C LEU A 81 8.96 -3.67 -8.68
N ALA A 82 8.88 -2.65 -9.51
CA ALA A 82 8.68 -2.82 -10.95
C ALA A 82 9.87 -3.47 -11.63
N ALA A 83 11.08 -3.16 -11.18
CA ALA A 83 12.31 -3.71 -11.77
C ALA A 83 12.34 -3.56 -13.30
N GLY A 84 11.87 -2.42 -13.81
CA GLY A 84 11.85 -2.14 -15.24
C GLY A 84 10.65 -2.69 -16.00
N GLU A 85 9.71 -3.35 -15.32
CA GLU A 85 8.51 -3.90 -15.95
C GLU A 85 7.31 -3.00 -15.68
N ASP A 86 6.32 -3.04 -16.57
CA ASP A 86 5.10 -2.25 -16.42
C ASP A 86 4.09 -2.99 -15.54
N PRO A 87 3.50 -2.33 -14.55
CA PRO A 87 2.52 -2.96 -13.67
C PRO A 87 1.11 -2.93 -14.25
N ARG A 88 0.29 -3.89 -13.86
CA ARG A 88 -1.14 -3.87 -14.15
C ARG A 88 -1.87 -2.91 -13.22
N TRP A 89 -1.48 -2.87 -11.96
CA TRP A 89 -1.91 -1.86 -11.00
C TRP A 89 -0.93 -1.80 -9.84
N ILE A 90 -0.91 -0.65 -9.16
CA ILE A 90 -0.12 -0.44 -7.95
C ILE A 90 -1.08 0.09 -6.89
N ALA A 91 -1.36 -0.72 -5.89
CA ALA A 91 -2.27 -0.36 -4.82
C ALA A 91 -1.49 0.07 -3.57
N TYR A 92 -1.82 1.24 -3.05
CA TYR A 92 -1.28 1.70 -1.78
C TYR A 92 -2.42 1.77 -0.77
N ILE A 93 -2.26 1.09 0.35
CA ILE A 93 -3.27 1.11 1.40
C ILE A 93 -2.75 1.83 2.62
N GLY A 94 -3.59 2.70 3.17
CA GLY A 94 -3.29 3.43 4.40
C GLY A 94 -4.57 3.77 5.13
N ASP A 95 -4.42 4.39 6.29
CA ASP A 95 -5.55 4.68 7.17
C ASP A 95 -5.76 6.18 7.40
N THR A 96 -5.07 7.04 6.67
CA THR A 96 -5.18 8.49 6.85
C THR A 96 -5.44 9.22 5.54
N VAL A 97 -5.94 10.45 5.68
CA VAL A 97 -6.09 11.35 4.52
C VAL A 97 -4.74 11.61 3.86
N ALA A 98 -3.66 11.69 4.64
CA ALA A 98 -2.33 11.89 4.08
C ALA A 98 -1.93 10.74 3.18
N ASP A 99 -2.31 9.50 3.51
CA ASP A 99 -2.04 8.35 2.66
C ASP A 99 -2.77 8.46 1.33
N VAL A 100 -4.03 8.90 1.36
CA VAL A 100 -4.81 9.10 0.14
C VAL A 100 -4.14 10.18 -0.72
N HIS A 101 -3.76 11.30 -0.11
CA HIS A 101 -3.12 12.40 -0.84
C HIS A 101 -1.77 11.97 -1.43
N THR A 102 -1.06 11.06 -0.77
CA THR A 102 0.19 10.53 -1.31
C THR A 102 -0.02 9.89 -2.67
N VAL A 103 -1.09 9.09 -2.80
CA VAL A 103 -1.41 8.44 -4.08
C VAL A 103 -1.83 9.47 -5.13
N LEU A 104 -2.66 10.44 -4.73
CA LEU A 104 -3.08 11.48 -5.68
C LEU A 104 -1.89 12.29 -6.20
N ASN A 105 -0.93 12.58 -5.31
CA ASN A 105 0.28 13.28 -5.70
C ASN A 105 1.18 12.42 -6.58
N ALA A 106 1.21 11.10 -6.34
CA ALA A 106 1.93 10.18 -7.20
C ALA A 106 1.33 10.16 -8.61
N ARG A 107 -0.01 10.19 -8.71
CA ARG A 107 -0.68 10.27 -10.01
C ARG A 107 -0.30 11.53 -10.78
N LYS A 108 -0.15 12.64 -10.08
CA LYS A 108 0.25 13.89 -10.72
C LYS A 108 1.66 13.84 -11.26
N ARG A 109 2.56 13.18 -10.52
CA ARG A 109 3.98 13.10 -10.89
C ARG A 109 4.25 12.00 -11.92
N ARG A 110 3.55 10.87 -11.79
CA ARG A 110 3.72 9.71 -12.66
C ARG A 110 2.35 9.24 -13.16
N PRO A 111 1.69 10.02 -14.02
CA PRO A 111 0.32 9.69 -14.48
C PRO A 111 0.25 8.44 -15.36
N GLU A 112 1.37 7.99 -15.89
CA GLU A 112 1.40 6.79 -16.73
C GLU A 112 1.28 5.51 -15.91
N LEU A 113 1.49 5.57 -14.58
CA LEU A 113 1.40 4.39 -13.72
C LEU A 113 -0.03 4.22 -13.19
N PRO A 114 -0.52 2.97 -13.09
CA PRO A 114 -1.91 2.70 -12.68
C PRO A 114 -2.04 2.65 -11.15
N TRP A 115 -1.99 3.80 -10.53
CA TRP A 115 -2.12 3.92 -9.07
C TRP A 115 -3.54 3.65 -8.59
N ARG A 116 -3.65 2.97 -7.45
CA ARG A 116 -4.94 2.73 -6.77
C ARG A 116 -4.78 3.09 -5.30
N SER A 117 -5.68 3.95 -4.80
CA SER A 117 -5.70 4.33 -3.39
C SER A 117 -6.71 3.48 -2.65
N LEU A 118 -6.25 2.66 -1.72
CA LEU A 118 -7.10 1.86 -0.85
C LEU A 118 -7.00 2.47 0.55
N ALA A 119 -8.14 2.62 1.22
CA ALA A 119 -8.16 3.23 2.54
C ALA A 119 -8.96 2.37 3.50
N VAL A 120 -8.49 2.28 4.74
CA VAL A 120 -9.15 1.51 5.79
C VAL A 120 -9.12 2.34 7.07
N ALA A 121 -10.23 2.36 7.81
CA ALA A 121 -10.28 3.08 9.08
C ALA A 121 -9.49 2.31 10.14
N PRO A 122 -8.74 3.02 11.01
CA PRO A 122 -8.08 2.36 12.13
C PRO A 122 -9.11 1.69 13.05
N PRO A 123 -8.76 0.58 13.72
CA PRO A 123 -9.74 -0.15 14.51
C PRO A 123 -10.27 0.61 15.73
N HIS A 124 -9.55 1.64 16.19
CA HIS A 124 -9.96 2.41 17.37
C HIS A 124 -10.90 3.57 17.06
N ILE A 125 -11.26 3.77 15.81
CA ILE A 125 -12.14 4.87 15.42
C ILE A 125 -13.57 4.57 15.83
N THR A 126 -14.20 5.50 16.56
CA THR A 126 -15.56 5.31 17.05
C THR A 126 -16.62 5.64 15.99
N ASP A 127 -16.41 6.68 15.18
CA ASP A 127 -17.34 7.05 14.12
C ASP A 127 -16.76 6.63 12.77
N VAL A 128 -16.91 5.35 12.46
CA VAL A 128 -16.34 4.75 11.25
C VAL A 128 -16.96 5.36 9.99
N THR A 129 -18.27 5.61 10.01
CA THR A 129 -18.96 6.15 8.84
C THR A 129 -18.42 7.53 8.47
N ARG A 130 -18.22 8.39 9.48
CA ARG A 130 -17.69 9.71 9.25
C ARG A 130 -16.25 9.64 8.75
N TYR A 131 -15.45 8.75 9.33
CA TYR A 131 -14.07 8.57 8.94
C TYR A 131 -13.98 8.07 7.48
N HIS A 132 -14.79 7.10 7.11
CA HIS A 132 -14.84 6.61 5.72
C HIS A 132 -15.21 7.73 4.76
N ARG A 133 -16.14 8.60 5.15
CA ARG A 133 -16.51 9.74 4.30
C ARG A 133 -15.36 10.68 4.10
N GLN A 134 -14.56 10.94 5.16
CA GLN A 134 -13.39 11.79 5.04
C GLN A 134 -12.36 11.20 4.07
N LEU A 135 -12.13 9.90 4.13
CA LEU A 135 -11.21 9.23 3.22
C LEU A 135 -11.73 9.27 1.79
N GLN A 136 -13.03 9.06 1.61
CA GLN A 136 -13.64 9.11 0.30
C GLN A 136 -13.59 10.52 -0.29
N ASP A 137 -13.89 11.53 0.52
CA ASP A 137 -13.83 12.93 0.09
C ASP A 137 -12.41 13.34 -0.28
N ALA A 138 -11.41 12.74 0.37
CA ALA A 138 -10.01 13.00 0.05
C ALA A 138 -9.62 12.41 -1.31
N GLY A 139 -10.37 11.42 -1.82
CA GLY A 139 -10.15 10.87 -3.14
C GLY A 139 -9.74 9.40 -3.18
N ALA A 140 -9.95 8.63 -2.11
CA ALA A 140 -9.64 7.21 -2.10
C ALA A 140 -10.46 6.49 -3.18
N ASP A 141 -9.82 5.57 -3.89
CA ASP A 141 -10.51 4.80 -4.93
C ASP A 141 -11.43 3.75 -4.33
N ARG A 142 -11.01 3.14 -3.22
CA ARG A 142 -11.79 2.12 -2.53
C ARG A 142 -11.66 2.31 -1.03
N ILE A 143 -12.76 2.10 -0.33
CA ILE A 143 -12.77 2.06 1.13
C ILE A 143 -12.92 0.59 1.55
N VAL A 144 -11.97 0.13 2.35
CA VAL A 144 -11.96 -1.25 2.84
C VAL A 144 -12.56 -1.26 4.23
N GLY A 145 -13.61 -2.06 4.44
CA GLY A 145 -14.30 -2.11 5.73
C GLY A 145 -13.52 -2.84 6.80
N ALA A 146 -12.75 -3.84 6.41
CA ALA A 146 -11.90 -4.60 7.33
C ALA A 146 -10.75 -5.18 6.55
N THR A 147 -9.61 -5.42 7.24
CA THR A 147 -8.41 -5.94 6.56
C THR A 147 -8.63 -7.31 5.92
N ARG A 148 -9.58 -8.10 6.46
CA ARG A 148 -9.90 -9.40 5.86
C ARG A 148 -10.48 -9.29 4.45
N GLU A 149 -10.95 -8.10 4.06
CA GLU A 149 -11.51 -7.86 2.73
C GLU A 149 -10.45 -7.53 1.69
N LEU A 150 -9.21 -7.28 2.13
CA LEU A 150 -8.14 -6.87 1.24
C LEU A 150 -7.80 -7.91 0.19
N LEU A 151 -7.61 -9.16 0.60
CA LEU A 151 -7.13 -10.17 -0.33
C LEU A 151 -8.12 -10.43 -1.46
N PRO A 152 -9.43 -10.66 -1.19
CA PRO A 152 -10.38 -10.79 -2.29
C PRO A 152 -10.41 -9.58 -3.22
N MET A 153 -10.29 -8.37 -2.65
CA MET A 153 -10.29 -7.15 -3.44
C MET A 153 -9.07 -7.08 -4.35
N LEU A 154 -7.89 -7.44 -3.82
CA LEU A 154 -6.66 -7.41 -4.60
C LEU A 154 -6.67 -8.45 -5.71
N LEU A 155 -7.31 -9.60 -5.47
CA LEU A 155 -7.36 -10.66 -6.47
C LEU A 155 -8.38 -10.41 -7.57
N ASP A 156 -9.51 -9.79 -7.24
CA ASP A 156 -10.66 -9.71 -8.15
C ASP A 156 -11.13 -8.29 -8.43
N GLY A 157 -10.91 -7.35 -7.53
CA GLY A 157 -11.64 -6.07 -7.53
C GLY A 157 -10.88 -4.87 -8.08
N LEU A 158 -9.63 -4.99 -8.46
CA LEU A 158 -8.83 -3.85 -8.91
C LEU A 158 -8.55 -3.83 -10.41
N THR A 159 -9.12 -4.74 -11.14
CA THR A 159 -9.02 -4.71 -12.60
C THR A 159 -9.81 -3.52 -13.14
N PRO A 160 -9.28 -2.82 -14.15
CA PRO A 160 -9.98 -1.70 -14.77
C PRO A 160 -11.31 -2.09 -15.35
#